data_b04f2ad19f2e600859ff20742dfd6763
#
_entry.id   b04f2ad19f2e600859ff20742dfd6763
#
_cell.length_a   1.000
_cell.length_b   1.000
_cell.length_c   1.000
_cell.angle_alpha   90.00
_cell.angle_beta   90.00
_cell.angle_gamma   90.00
#
_symmetry.space_group_name_H-M   'P 1'
#
loop_
_entity.id
_entity.type
_entity.pdbx_description
1 polymer ?
#
loop_
_entity_poly.entity_id
_entity_poly.type
_entity_poly.pdbx_seq_one_letter_code
_entity_poly.pdbx_strand_id
1 'polypeptide(L)'
;MIYKLGENEVSTDGDNFFIAPSASVMGRVFLAKHASVWFGAVVRGDVEEIKIGENSNVQDLSVLHADPGHPLLIGKNVTVGHKVCLLYTSPSPRDGCR
;
A
#
# COMPACT_ATOMS: atom_id res chain seq x y z
N MET A 1 0.43 3.40 11.23
CA MET A 1 1.44 4.45 11.50
C MET A 1 2.35 4.65 10.28
N ILE A 2 2.76 5.86 10.05
CA ILE A 2 3.59 6.20 8.89
C ILE A 2 5.05 6.29 9.31
N TYR A 3 5.94 5.68 8.55
CA TYR A 3 7.38 5.71 8.81
C TYR A 3 8.12 6.24 7.60
N LYS A 4 9.18 6.98 7.87
CA LYS A 4 10.11 7.45 6.85
C LYS A 4 11.31 6.50 6.82
N LEU A 5 11.73 6.09 5.64
CA LEU A 5 12.91 5.23 5.46
C LEU A 5 14.01 6.03 4.76
N GLY A 6 14.99 6.49 5.53
CA GLY A 6 16.03 7.35 4.99
C GLY A 6 15.41 8.64 4.46
N GLU A 7 15.56 8.90 3.17
CA GLU A 7 14.95 10.04 2.50
C GLU A 7 13.61 9.71 1.85
N ASN A 8 13.18 8.45 1.92
CA ASN A 8 11.94 8.00 1.32
C ASN A 8 10.78 8.17 2.28
N GLU A 9 9.80 8.95 1.89
CA GLU A 9 8.64 9.29 2.72
C GLU A 9 7.35 8.88 2.05
N VAL A 10 6.35 8.60 2.86
CA VAL A 10 4.99 8.40 2.38
C VAL A 10 4.45 9.75 1.91
N SER A 11 3.84 9.76 0.74
CA SER A 11 3.19 10.95 0.20
C SER A 11 1.71 10.68 -0.03
N THR A 12 0.91 11.73 -0.02
CA THR A 12 -0.54 11.61 -0.14
C THR A 12 -1.09 12.71 -1.05
N ASP A 13 -2.24 12.45 -1.62
CA ASP A 13 -2.98 13.45 -2.38
C ASP A 13 -3.96 14.14 -1.42
N GLY A 14 -3.44 15.12 -0.68
CA GLY A 14 -4.24 15.85 0.32
C GLY A 14 -4.43 15.06 1.61
N ASP A 15 -5.49 15.40 2.34
CA ASP A 15 -5.74 14.85 3.67
C ASP A 15 -6.84 13.79 3.69
N ASN A 16 -7.41 13.47 2.54
CA ASN A 16 -8.53 12.54 2.45
C ASN A 16 -8.04 11.11 2.28
N PHE A 17 -7.45 10.57 3.33
CA PHE A 17 -7.01 9.18 3.36
C PHE A 17 -7.18 8.65 4.78
N PHE A 18 -7.12 7.34 4.93
CA PHE A 18 -7.18 6.72 6.25
C PHE A 18 -6.09 5.68 6.40
N ILE A 19 -5.36 5.76 7.49
CA ILE A 19 -4.38 4.74 7.88
C ILE A 19 -4.69 4.37 9.32
N ALA A 20 -5.06 3.10 9.52
CA ALA A 20 -5.36 2.62 10.87
C ALA A 20 -4.13 2.72 11.77
N PRO A 21 -4.31 3.03 13.06
CA PRO A 21 -3.15 3.17 13.96
C PRO A 21 -2.23 1.95 14.01
N SER A 22 -2.78 0.75 13.85
CA SER A 22 -1.99 -0.48 13.85
C SER A 22 -1.41 -0.85 12.50
N ALA A 23 -1.77 -0.13 11.43
CA ALA A 23 -1.17 -0.34 10.13
C ALA A 23 0.22 0.31 10.08
N SER A 24 1.09 -0.26 9.27
CA SER A 24 2.44 0.27 9.08
C SER A 24 2.65 0.61 7.61
N VAL A 25 2.85 1.90 7.33
CA VAL A 25 3.07 2.39 5.96
C VAL A 25 4.42 3.09 5.96
N MET A 26 5.32 2.63 5.12
CA MET A 26 6.69 3.13 5.18
C MET A 26 7.35 3.23 3.81
N GLY A 27 8.24 4.21 3.68
CA GLY A 27 9.05 4.38 2.49
C GLY A 27 8.33 5.06 1.34
N ARG A 28 8.64 4.66 0.12
CA ARG A 28 8.09 5.27 -1.09
C ARG A 28 6.69 4.74 -1.37
N VAL A 29 5.73 5.25 -0.64
CA VAL A 29 4.32 4.91 -0.78
C VAL A 29 3.55 6.17 -1.11
N PHE A 30 2.70 6.11 -2.13
CA PHE A 30 1.79 7.20 -2.45
C PHE A 30 0.35 6.73 -2.23
N LEU A 31 -0.41 7.52 -1.47
CA LEU A 31 -1.82 7.25 -1.21
C LEU A 31 -2.64 8.31 -1.93
N ALA A 32 -3.41 7.87 -2.90
CA ALA A 32 -4.32 8.76 -3.62
C ALA A 32 -5.52 9.11 -2.74
N LYS A 33 -6.34 10.03 -3.23
CA LYS A 33 -7.51 10.53 -2.53
C LYS A 33 -8.44 9.38 -2.13
N HIS A 34 -8.88 9.38 -0.89
CA HIS A 34 -9.79 8.37 -0.33
C HIS A 34 -9.22 6.96 -0.29
N ALA A 35 -7.90 6.82 -0.37
CA ALA A 35 -7.25 5.54 -0.14
C ALA A 35 -7.29 5.21 1.35
N SER A 36 -7.32 3.93 1.68
CA SER A 36 -7.33 3.50 3.08
C SER A 36 -6.50 2.25 3.31
N VAL A 37 -5.85 2.22 4.46
CA VAL A 37 -5.02 1.08 4.89
C VAL A 37 -5.50 0.70 6.28
N TRP A 38 -5.92 -0.56 6.43
CA TRP A 38 -6.66 -1.00 7.59
C TRP A 38 -5.79 -1.72 8.62
N PHE A 39 -6.42 -2.26 9.65
CA PHE A 39 -5.72 -2.71 10.85
C PHE A 39 -4.69 -3.80 10.59
N GLY A 40 -3.49 -3.59 11.10
CA GLY A 40 -2.41 -4.57 11.00
C GLY A 40 -1.82 -4.75 9.62
N ALA A 41 -2.30 -4.01 8.61
CA ALA A 41 -1.74 -4.09 7.27
C ALA A 41 -0.34 -3.45 7.23
N VAL A 42 0.50 -3.95 6.33
CA VAL A 42 1.85 -3.44 6.14
C VAL A 42 2.03 -3.05 4.68
N VAL A 43 2.39 -1.81 4.44
CA VAL A 43 2.70 -1.29 3.11
C VAL A 43 4.13 -0.79 3.13
N ARG A 44 5.01 -1.54 2.48
CA ARG A 44 6.45 -1.30 2.60
C ARG A 44 7.09 -0.98 1.26
N GLY A 45 7.32 0.32 1.03
CA GLY A 45 7.98 0.82 -0.19
C GLY A 45 9.46 1.07 0.01
N ASP A 46 10.19 0.07 0.49
CA ASP A 46 11.60 0.22 0.83
C ASP A 46 12.55 0.06 -0.37
N VAL A 47 12.28 -0.88 -1.25
CA VAL A 47 13.12 -1.12 -2.44
C VAL A 47 12.54 -0.52 -3.70
N GLU A 48 11.23 -0.37 -3.75
CA GLU A 48 10.53 0.16 -4.92
C GLU A 48 9.27 0.89 -4.48
N GLU A 49 8.70 1.66 -5.39
CA GLU A 49 7.54 2.49 -5.14
C GLU A 49 6.26 1.67 -5.06
N ILE A 50 5.36 2.06 -4.15
CA ILE A 50 4.00 1.52 -4.07
C ILE A 50 3.02 2.68 -4.21
N LYS A 51 2.07 2.55 -5.15
CA LYS A 51 1.01 3.54 -5.33
C LYS A 51 -0.34 2.89 -5.09
N ILE A 52 -1.11 3.47 -4.19
CA ILE A 52 -2.47 3.01 -3.90
C ILE A 52 -3.42 4.02 -4.50
N GLY A 53 -4.21 3.57 -5.47
CA GLY A 53 -5.08 4.44 -6.25
C GLY A 53 -6.27 4.98 -5.49
N GLU A 54 -6.98 5.88 -6.14
CA GLU A 54 -8.13 6.57 -5.57
C GLU A 54 -9.24 5.60 -5.18
N ASN A 55 -9.83 5.79 -4.00
CA ASN A 55 -10.88 4.95 -3.44
C ASN A 55 -10.49 3.49 -3.26
N SER A 56 -9.23 3.16 -3.29
CA SER A 56 -8.76 1.80 -3.06
C SER A 56 -8.50 1.57 -1.59
N ASN A 57 -8.62 0.32 -1.16
CA ASN A 57 -8.38 -0.01 0.23
C ASN A 57 -7.54 -1.27 0.38
N VAL A 58 -6.70 -1.27 1.40
CA VAL A 58 -5.87 -2.40 1.78
C VAL A 58 -6.42 -2.88 3.11
N GLN A 59 -7.05 -4.05 3.09
CA GLN A 59 -7.75 -4.58 4.24
C GLN A 59 -6.82 -5.18 5.29
N ASP A 60 -7.40 -5.61 6.38
CA ASP A 60 -6.67 -6.04 7.58
C ASP A 60 -5.63 -7.10 7.31
N LEU A 61 -4.46 -6.94 7.91
CA LEU A 61 -3.36 -7.90 7.89
C LEU A 61 -2.76 -8.19 6.51
N SER A 62 -3.07 -7.38 5.51
CA SER A 62 -2.45 -7.52 4.19
C SER A 62 -1.03 -6.97 4.20
N VAL A 63 -0.20 -7.49 3.32
CA VAL A 63 1.19 -7.04 3.17
C VAL A 63 1.43 -6.65 1.72
N LEU A 64 1.85 -5.42 1.50
CA LEU A 64 2.22 -4.91 0.18
C LEU A 64 3.71 -4.61 0.17
N HIS A 65 4.40 -5.16 -0.82
CA HIS A 65 5.82 -4.95 -0.98
C HIS A 65 6.15 -5.00 -2.48
N ALA A 66 7.10 -4.21 -2.92
CA ALA A 66 7.48 -4.16 -4.33
C ALA A 66 8.93 -4.63 -4.49
N ASP A 67 9.18 -5.45 -5.50
CA ASP A 67 10.52 -5.91 -5.83
C ASP A 67 11.29 -4.84 -6.61
N PRO A 68 12.63 -4.85 -6.57
CA PRO A 68 13.44 -3.90 -7.35
C PRO A 68 13.07 -3.94 -8.83
N GLY A 69 12.81 -2.76 -9.40
CA GLY A 69 12.43 -2.63 -10.80
C GLY A 69 10.97 -2.93 -11.11
N HIS A 70 10.18 -3.29 -10.09
CA HIS A 70 8.77 -3.66 -10.26
C HIS A 70 7.90 -2.90 -9.27
N PRO A 71 7.56 -1.63 -9.56
CA PRO A 71 6.67 -0.87 -8.68
C PRO A 71 5.32 -1.57 -8.52
N LEU A 72 4.76 -1.51 -7.34
CA LEU A 72 3.43 -2.05 -7.10
C LEU A 72 2.40 -0.94 -7.32
N LEU A 73 1.53 -1.14 -8.29
CA LEU A 73 0.51 -0.15 -8.63
C LEU A 73 -0.87 -0.73 -8.41
N ILE A 74 -1.60 -0.14 -7.48
CA ILE A 74 -3.00 -0.51 -7.22
C ILE A 74 -3.87 0.58 -7.84
N GLY A 75 -4.74 0.18 -8.74
CA GLY A 75 -5.61 1.12 -9.45
C GLY A 75 -6.70 1.71 -8.59
N LYS A 76 -7.65 2.39 -9.24
CA LYS A 76 -8.80 2.99 -8.57
C LYS A 76 -9.80 1.92 -8.15
N ASN A 77 -10.47 2.16 -7.02
CA ASN A 77 -11.59 1.34 -6.57
C ASN A 77 -11.22 -0.14 -6.42
N VAL A 78 -9.99 -0.41 -6.02
CA VAL A 78 -9.51 -1.78 -5.80
C VAL A 78 -9.59 -2.11 -4.32
N THR A 79 -10.09 -3.29 -4.01
CA THR A 79 -10.06 -3.82 -2.65
C THR A 79 -9.02 -4.92 -2.58
N VAL A 80 -7.99 -4.70 -1.78
CA VAL A 80 -7.03 -5.75 -1.45
C VAL A 80 -7.58 -6.44 -0.21
N GLY A 81 -8.00 -7.68 -0.36
CA GLY A 81 -8.69 -8.41 0.71
C GLY A 81 -7.84 -8.67 1.94
N HIS A 82 -8.46 -9.29 2.95
CA HIS A 82 -7.77 -9.59 4.20
C HIS A 82 -6.63 -10.59 3.98
N LYS A 83 -5.50 -10.36 4.64
CA LYS A 83 -4.35 -11.27 4.60
C LYS A 83 -3.82 -11.53 3.20
N VAL A 84 -3.94 -10.55 2.30
CA VAL A 84 -3.37 -10.65 0.96
C VAL A 84 -1.95 -10.08 0.97
N CYS A 85 -1.08 -10.70 0.19
CA CYS A 85 0.29 -10.23 0.03
C CYS A 85 0.56 -10.01 -1.45
N LEU A 86 0.90 -8.76 -1.82
CA LEU A 86 1.19 -8.38 -3.20
C LEU A 86 2.62 -7.90 -3.31
N LEU A 87 3.31 -8.33 -4.35
CA LEU A 87 4.72 -8.00 -4.57
C LEU A 87 4.96 -6.99 -5.69
N TYR A 88 4.06 -6.86 -6.65
CA TYR A 88 4.19 -5.91 -7.75
C TYR A 88 2.83 -5.77 -8.44
N THR A 89 2.79 -5.00 -9.52
CA THR A 89 1.55 -4.79 -10.27
C THR A 89 0.88 -6.11 -10.57
N SER A 90 -0.36 -6.24 -10.13
CA SER A 90 -1.12 -7.44 -10.33
C SER A 90 -2.52 -7.09 -10.79
N PRO A 91 -2.95 -7.60 -11.93
CA PRO A 91 -4.33 -7.42 -12.37
C PRO A 91 -5.28 -8.37 -11.66
N SER A 92 -4.75 -9.33 -10.91
CA SER A 92 -5.55 -10.33 -10.25
C SER A 92 -5.19 -10.42 -8.76
N PRO A 93 -6.18 -10.28 -7.87
CA PRO A 93 -5.92 -10.34 -6.44
C PRO A 93 -5.47 -11.72 -5.95
N ARG A 94 -5.61 -12.74 -6.76
CA ARG A 94 -5.14 -14.07 -6.35
C ARG A 94 -3.63 -14.24 -6.41
N ASP A 95 -2.93 -13.27 -6.95
CA ASP A 95 -1.46 -13.28 -7.01
C ASP A 95 -0.85 -12.88 -5.68
N GLY A 96 -1.52 -13.20 -4.63
CA GLY A 96 -1.06 -12.88 -3.31
C GLY A 96 0.15 -13.66 -2.90
N CYS A 97 0.66 -13.29 -1.75
CA CYS A 97 1.82 -13.89 -1.13
C CYS A 97 1.54 -15.35 -0.74
N ARG A 98 2.50 -16.18 -0.97
CA ARG A 98 2.36 -17.58 -0.60
C ARG A 98 3.49 -18.04 0.28
#